data_0f2d1e8044d2cfb03591b122d0f383ff
#
_entry.id   0f2d1e8044d2cfb03591b122d0f383ff
#
_cell.length_a   1.000
_cell.length_b   1.000
_cell.length_c   1.000
_cell.angle_alpha   90.00
_cell.angle_beta   90.00
_cell.angle_gamma   90.00
#
_symmetry.space_group_name_H-M   'P 1'
#
loop_
_entity.id
_entity.type
_entity.pdbx_description
1 polymer ?
#
loop_
_entity_poly.entity_id
_entity_poly.type
_entity_poly.pdbx_seq_one_letter_code
_entity_poly.pdbx_strand_id
1 'polypeptide(L)'
;MMNWNTLISAKRFGLEEFHQERHENRSEFQRDYDRLVFSAPFRRLQNKTQVFPLPGSIFVHNRLTHSLEVSCVGRSLGTDVAKAILARQPELQNSYLPEIGSIVSAACLAHDLGNPPFGHSGERAIPTFFSEGKGMALKEQLPAAQWEDLTHFEGNANAFRLLTHQFEGRRKGGFVLTYSTLASIVKYPFSSSLAGKKSKFGFFTTEEESFRRIAEELGMKRLNDDPLKYARHPLVYLVEAADDICYQMMDIEDAHKLKILTTGETQDLLLSYFPEERKAHMLKTLDFVSDVNEQIAYLRSCVIGLLIQECTQAFLNNEERILEGEFEGSLIKHISELPASAYNHCADISLKKIYRSRDVLDIELAGFRIISTLLDLMIDAVRSPEKAYSQLLINRVSGQYNIKAPILYERIQAVLDYISGMTDVFALDLYRKINGNSLPAV
;
A
#
# COMPACT_ATOMS: atom_id res chain seq x y z
N MET A 1 -0.69 -16.84 -22.35
CA MET A 1 0.35 -15.86 -21.95
C MET A 1 -0.25 -14.46 -22.05
N MET A 2 -0.08 -13.63 -21.04
CA MET A 2 -0.44 -12.20 -21.07
C MET A 2 0.44 -11.44 -22.05
N ASN A 3 -0.04 -10.31 -22.59
CA ASN A 3 0.66 -9.57 -23.64
C ASN A 3 0.84 -8.10 -23.26
N TRP A 4 2.03 -7.55 -23.43
CA TRP A 4 2.34 -6.16 -23.09
C TRP A 4 1.45 -5.12 -23.80
N ASN A 5 1.03 -5.38 -25.04
CA ASN A 5 0.15 -4.46 -25.78
C ASN A 5 -1.27 -4.37 -25.17
N THR A 6 -1.75 -5.41 -24.47
CA THR A 6 -3.05 -5.40 -23.82
C THR A 6 -2.96 -5.04 -22.34
N LEU A 7 -1.87 -5.41 -21.66
CA LEU A 7 -1.65 -5.12 -20.26
C LEU A 7 -1.51 -3.63 -19.96
N ILE A 8 -1.10 -2.82 -20.93
CA ILE A 8 -0.87 -1.39 -20.75
C ILE A 8 -1.92 -0.62 -21.55
N SER A 9 -2.87 -0.02 -20.83
CA SER A 9 -4.01 0.70 -21.39
C SER A 9 -4.18 2.06 -20.72
N ALA A 10 -4.37 3.10 -21.51
CA ALA A 10 -4.70 4.45 -21.08
C ALA A 10 -6.19 4.63 -20.75
N LYS A 11 -7.01 3.58 -20.90
CA LYS A 11 -8.43 3.61 -20.60
C LYS A 11 -8.66 3.93 -19.12
N ARG A 12 -9.59 4.86 -18.84
CA ARG A 12 -9.86 5.36 -17.49
C ARG A 12 -11.09 4.76 -16.88
N PHE A 13 -10.97 4.25 -15.67
CA PHE A 13 -12.05 3.66 -14.91
C PHE A 13 -13.14 4.71 -14.60
N GLY A 14 -14.37 4.41 -14.98
CA GLY A 14 -15.56 5.26 -14.79
C GLY A 14 -15.73 6.37 -15.82
N LEU A 15 -14.86 6.48 -16.82
CA LEU A 15 -15.00 7.40 -17.95
C LEU A 15 -14.88 6.70 -19.32
N GLU A 16 -15.13 5.42 -19.37
CA GLU A 16 -14.92 4.58 -20.55
C GLU A 16 -15.62 5.10 -21.82
N GLU A 17 -16.81 5.72 -21.63
CA GLU A 17 -17.62 6.25 -22.73
C GLU A 17 -17.33 7.72 -23.08
N PHE A 18 -16.70 8.45 -22.15
CA PHE A 18 -16.57 9.91 -22.26
C PHE A 18 -15.14 10.39 -22.39
N HIS A 19 -14.15 9.52 -22.09
CA HIS A 19 -12.75 9.91 -22.14
C HIS A 19 -12.20 9.74 -23.53
N GLN A 20 -11.72 10.86 -24.10
CA GLN A 20 -10.84 10.84 -25.27
C GLN A 20 -9.41 11.05 -24.77
N GLU A 21 -8.51 10.18 -25.22
CA GLU A 21 -7.09 10.32 -24.92
C GLU A 21 -6.60 11.68 -25.43
N ARG A 22 -5.92 12.41 -24.57
CA ARG A 22 -5.39 13.71 -24.89
C ARG A 22 -3.96 13.58 -25.39
N HIS A 23 -3.72 13.94 -26.62
CA HIS A 23 -2.38 14.04 -27.20
C HIS A 23 -1.69 15.34 -26.74
N GLU A 24 -1.44 15.45 -25.45
CA GLU A 24 -0.69 16.54 -24.82
C GLU A 24 0.72 16.05 -24.42
N ASN A 25 1.58 16.98 -23.97
CA ASN A 25 2.94 16.64 -23.54
C ASN A 25 3.02 15.73 -22.31
N ARG A 26 1.91 15.58 -21.52
CA ARG A 26 1.80 14.66 -20.38
C ARG A 26 0.98 13.44 -20.76
N SER A 27 1.54 12.26 -20.51
CA SER A 27 0.82 11.01 -20.71
C SER A 27 -0.35 10.84 -19.75
N GLU A 28 -1.28 9.96 -20.06
CA GLU A 28 -2.39 9.62 -19.16
C GLU A 28 -1.89 9.02 -17.83
N PHE A 29 -0.77 8.33 -17.83
CA PHE A 29 -0.15 7.72 -16.65
C PHE A 29 0.54 8.77 -15.75
N GLN A 30 1.17 9.79 -16.30
CA GLN A 30 1.67 10.94 -15.55
C GLN A 30 0.52 11.71 -14.90
N ARG A 31 -0.64 11.80 -15.56
CA ARG A 31 -1.86 12.38 -14.97
C ARG A 31 -2.41 11.56 -13.82
N ASP A 32 -2.21 10.24 -13.79
CA ASP A 32 -2.57 9.41 -12.64
C ASP A 32 -1.72 9.78 -11.42
N TYR A 33 -0.43 9.95 -11.61
CA TYR A 33 0.47 10.44 -10.57
C TYR A 33 0.00 11.79 -10.00
N ASP A 34 -0.28 12.76 -10.89
CA ASP A 34 -0.77 14.08 -10.48
C ASP A 34 -2.08 13.98 -9.67
N ARG A 35 -3.05 13.17 -10.13
CA ARG A 35 -4.33 12.97 -9.44
C ARG A 35 -4.15 12.44 -8.03
N LEU A 36 -3.21 11.51 -7.83
CA LEU A 36 -2.90 10.96 -6.53
C LEU A 36 -2.27 11.99 -5.60
N VAL A 37 -1.21 12.67 -6.04
CA VAL A 37 -0.50 13.69 -5.25
C VAL A 37 -1.42 14.83 -4.79
N PHE A 38 -2.31 15.30 -5.67
CA PHE A 38 -3.27 16.36 -5.32
C PHE A 38 -4.47 15.91 -4.51
N SER A 39 -4.59 14.61 -4.22
CA SER A 39 -5.74 14.07 -3.49
C SER A 39 -5.65 14.29 -1.97
N ALA A 40 -6.81 14.42 -1.33
CA ALA A 40 -6.88 14.51 0.13
C ALA A 40 -6.45 13.20 0.83
N PRO A 41 -6.78 11.99 0.35
CA PRO A 41 -6.27 10.76 0.94
C PRO A 41 -4.75 10.68 0.94
N PHE A 42 -4.08 11.05 -0.15
CA PHE A 42 -2.61 11.06 -0.20
C PHE A 42 -2.01 12.02 0.82
N ARG A 43 -2.55 13.24 0.93
CA ARG A 43 -2.07 14.22 1.93
C ARG A 43 -2.25 13.74 3.37
N ARG A 44 -3.30 12.95 3.66
CA ARG A 44 -3.51 12.39 5.00
C ARG A 44 -2.44 11.39 5.42
N LEU A 45 -1.69 10.80 4.48
CA LEU A 45 -0.56 9.90 4.79
C LEU A 45 0.53 10.60 5.61
N GLN A 46 0.67 11.93 5.52
CA GLN A 46 1.60 12.71 6.32
C GLN A 46 1.44 12.47 7.84
N ASN A 47 0.21 12.26 8.30
CA ASN A 47 -0.12 12.07 9.70
C ASN A 47 -0.59 10.63 9.99
N LYS A 48 -0.07 9.66 9.25
CA LYS A 48 -0.22 8.23 9.50
C LYS A 48 1.14 7.61 9.79
N THR A 49 1.25 6.89 10.90
CA THR A 49 2.44 6.15 11.30
C THR A 49 2.81 5.11 10.24
N GLN A 50 4.09 5.03 9.89
CA GLN A 50 4.65 3.93 9.09
C GLN A 50 5.02 2.77 10.02
N VAL A 51 6.02 2.94 10.85
CA VAL A 51 6.48 1.97 11.86
C VAL A 51 6.59 2.64 13.23
N PHE A 52 7.33 3.73 13.30
CA PHE A 52 7.58 4.44 14.55
C PHE A 52 6.53 5.51 14.83
N PRO A 53 6.29 5.81 16.14
CA PRO A 53 5.48 6.96 16.53
C PRO A 53 5.94 8.20 15.79
N LEU A 54 5.00 9.08 15.39
CA LEU A 54 5.35 10.36 14.78
C LEU A 54 5.81 11.32 15.89
N PRO A 55 7.11 11.48 16.13
CA PRO A 55 7.62 12.32 17.20
C PRO A 55 7.66 13.79 16.77
N GLY A 56 7.54 14.68 17.73
CA GLY A 56 7.69 16.11 17.48
C GLY A 56 9.15 16.60 17.32
N SER A 57 10.13 15.79 17.71
CA SER A 57 11.53 16.23 17.83
C SER A 57 12.55 15.46 16.98
N ILE A 58 12.21 14.26 16.52
CA ILE A 58 13.11 13.45 15.68
C ILE A 58 12.34 13.10 14.40
N PHE A 59 12.96 13.36 13.25
CA PHE A 59 12.37 13.02 11.98
C PHE A 59 12.50 11.51 11.74
N VAL A 60 11.35 10.84 11.62
CA VAL A 60 11.21 9.47 11.13
C VAL A 60 10.25 9.46 9.94
N HIS A 61 10.29 8.38 9.15
CA HIS A 61 9.41 8.26 7.98
C HIS A 61 7.93 8.10 8.41
N ASN A 62 7.06 8.84 7.73
CA ASN A 62 5.62 8.63 7.76
C ASN A 62 5.17 8.01 6.43
N ARG A 63 3.89 7.63 6.33
CA ARG A 63 3.39 6.97 5.10
C ARG A 63 3.50 7.83 3.85
N LEU A 64 3.47 9.16 3.96
CA LEU A 64 3.62 10.04 2.80
C LEU A 64 5.04 10.04 2.28
N THR A 65 6.05 10.21 3.15
CA THR A 65 7.46 10.17 2.74
C THR A 65 7.83 8.80 2.20
N HIS A 66 7.41 7.72 2.86
CA HIS A 66 7.57 6.36 2.38
C HIS A 66 6.97 6.16 0.97
N SER A 67 5.70 6.55 0.76
CA SER A 67 5.06 6.41 -0.56
C SER A 67 5.78 7.18 -1.67
N LEU A 68 6.37 8.36 -1.36
CA LEU A 68 7.17 9.13 -2.31
C LEU A 68 8.47 8.40 -2.66
N GLU A 69 9.16 7.82 -1.69
CA GLU A 69 10.39 7.07 -1.87
C GLU A 69 10.15 5.79 -2.65
N VAL A 70 9.11 5.03 -2.29
CA VAL A 70 8.67 3.84 -3.05
C VAL A 70 8.34 4.22 -4.49
N SER A 71 7.71 5.36 -4.72
CA SER A 71 7.41 5.87 -6.06
C SER A 71 8.67 6.21 -6.87
N CYS A 72 9.72 6.74 -6.23
CA CYS A 72 11.00 7.01 -6.89
C CYS A 72 11.72 5.71 -7.29
N VAL A 73 11.77 4.73 -6.38
CA VAL A 73 12.36 3.41 -6.64
C VAL A 73 11.55 2.66 -7.71
N GLY A 74 10.22 2.65 -7.60
CA GLY A 74 9.34 2.01 -8.58
C GLY A 74 9.47 2.59 -9.98
N ARG A 75 9.60 3.92 -10.11
CA ARG A 75 9.88 4.58 -11.38
C ARG A 75 11.19 4.09 -11.98
N SER A 76 12.23 3.95 -11.20
CA SER A 76 13.54 3.46 -11.67
C SER A 76 13.43 2.01 -12.16
N LEU A 77 12.84 1.12 -11.35
CA LEU A 77 12.58 -0.28 -11.72
C LEU A 77 11.78 -0.37 -13.03
N GLY A 78 10.66 0.34 -13.11
CA GLY A 78 9.79 0.33 -14.29
C GLY A 78 10.48 0.87 -15.55
N THR A 79 11.28 1.92 -15.40
CA THR A 79 12.05 2.51 -16.53
C THR A 79 13.12 1.56 -17.03
N ASP A 80 13.86 0.90 -16.13
CA ASP A 80 14.93 -0.01 -16.50
C ASP A 80 14.37 -1.29 -17.14
N VAL A 81 13.27 -1.84 -16.61
CA VAL A 81 12.55 -2.96 -17.24
C VAL A 81 12.04 -2.59 -18.62
N ALA A 82 11.38 -1.42 -18.77
CA ALA A 82 10.87 -0.97 -20.08
C ALA A 82 11.99 -0.85 -21.12
N LYS A 83 13.12 -0.21 -20.77
CA LYS A 83 14.29 -0.09 -21.66
C LYS A 83 14.83 -1.46 -22.08
N ALA A 84 14.95 -2.41 -21.15
CA ALA A 84 15.47 -3.74 -21.45
C ALA A 84 14.52 -4.53 -22.37
N ILE A 85 13.21 -4.45 -22.16
CA ILE A 85 12.22 -5.09 -23.05
C ILE A 85 12.26 -4.47 -24.44
N LEU A 86 12.25 -3.12 -24.53
CA LEU A 86 12.30 -2.41 -25.82
C LEU A 86 13.58 -2.70 -26.60
N ALA A 87 14.71 -2.91 -25.94
CA ALA A 87 15.96 -3.31 -26.60
C ALA A 87 15.86 -4.69 -27.27
N ARG A 88 14.99 -5.60 -26.75
CA ARG A 88 14.74 -6.94 -27.30
C ARG A 88 13.56 -6.96 -28.26
N GLN A 89 12.57 -6.07 -28.08
CA GLN A 89 11.32 -6.00 -28.82
C GLN A 89 11.06 -4.53 -29.28
N PRO A 90 11.85 -4.03 -30.29
CA PRO A 90 11.74 -2.63 -30.72
C PRO A 90 10.38 -2.26 -31.33
N GLU A 91 9.60 -3.23 -31.78
CA GLU A 91 8.24 -3.04 -32.30
C GLU A 91 7.28 -2.48 -31.24
N LEU A 92 7.57 -2.68 -29.94
CA LEU A 92 6.79 -2.15 -28.84
C LEU A 92 7.06 -0.66 -28.55
N GLN A 93 8.00 -0.02 -29.25
CA GLN A 93 8.34 1.40 -29.04
C GLN A 93 7.15 2.34 -29.25
N ASN A 94 6.23 1.99 -30.15
CA ASN A 94 5.03 2.75 -30.44
C ASN A 94 3.82 2.36 -29.57
N SER A 95 3.99 1.43 -28.63
CA SER A 95 3.00 1.07 -27.62
C SER A 95 3.14 1.94 -26.37
N TYR A 96 2.35 1.67 -25.33
CA TYR A 96 2.52 2.32 -24.03
C TYR A 96 3.63 1.70 -23.16
N LEU A 97 4.39 0.74 -23.67
CA LEU A 97 5.47 0.09 -22.90
C LEU A 97 6.51 1.09 -22.32
N PRO A 98 6.90 2.16 -23.04
CA PRO A 98 7.78 3.19 -22.49
C PRO A 98 7.27 3.86 -21.20
N GLU A 99 5.96 3.81 -20.95
CA GLU A 99 5.31 4.46 -19.81
C GLU A 99 5.29 3.58 -18.54
N ILE A 100 5.85 2.37 -18.55
CA ILE A 100 5.88 1.48 -17.37
C ILE A 100 6.42 2.21 -16.15
N GLY A 101 7.48 3.01 -16.29
CA GLY A 101 8.02 3.80 -15.19
C GLY A 101 7.01 4.77 -14.57
N SER A 102 6.19 5.44 -15.40
CA SER A 102 5.12 6.34 -14.94
C SER A 102 3.99 5.58 -14.23
N ILE A 103 3.59 4.41 -14.78
CA ILE A 103 2.54 3.56 -14.21
C ILE A 103 2.96 3.04 -12.84
N VAL A 104 4.16 2.44 -12.75
CA VAL A 104 4.68 1.90 -11.49
C VAL A 104 4.86 3.00 -10.45
N SER A 105 5.37 4.17 -10.87
CA SER A 105 5.50 5.34 -9.98
C SER A 105 4.15 5.77 -9.39
N ALA A 106 3.10 5.85 -10.19
CA ALA A 106 1.75 6.18 -9.74
C ALA A 106 1.16 5.09 -8.84
N ALA A 107 1.34 3.81 -9.20
CA ALA A 107 0.87 2.68 -8.39
C ALA A 107 1.56 2.65 -7.01
N CYS A 108 2.86 2.93 -6.95
CA CYS A 108 3.62 3.06 -5.71
C CYS A 108 3.10 4.19 -4.80
N LEU A 109 2.67 5.34 -5.35
CA LEU A 109 2.03 6.38 -4.51
C LEU A 109 0.74 5.90 -3.86
N ALA A 110 0.04 5.00 -4.51
CA ALA A 110 -1.29 4.57 -4.09
C ALA A 110 -1.28 3.33 -3.18
N HIS A 111 -0.17 2.57 -3.12
CA HIS A 111 -0.12 1.26 -2.46
C HIS A 111 -0.57 1.29 -0.98
N ASP A 112 -0.25 2.36 -0.27
CA ASP A 112 -0.53 2.55 1.16
C ASP A 112 -1.80 3.35 1.47
N LEU A 113 -2.55 3.82 0.46
CA LEU A 113 -3.71 4.69 0.65
C LEU A 113 -4.85 4.05 1.46
N GLY A 114 -4.98 2.74 1.39
CA GLY A 114 -6.02 1.97 2.08
C GLY A 114 -5.73 1.63 3.53
N ASN A 115 -4.51 1.84 4.00
CA ASN A 115 -4.14 1.49 5.36
C ASN A 115 -4.83 2.41 6.38
N PRO A 116 -5.42 1.81 7.46
CA PRO A 116 -6.03 2.59 8.53
C PRO A 116 -4.98 3.32 9.38
N PRO A 117 -5.41 4.23 10.29
CA PRO A 117 -4.51 4.83 11.26
C PRO A 117 -3.81 3.79 12.14
N PHE A 118 -2.65 4.14 12.69
CA PHE A 118 -1.81 3.30 13.56
C PHE A 118 -1.24 2.04 12.90
N GLY A 119 -1.05 2.06 11.59
CA GLY A 119 -0.35 1.02 10.84
C GLY A 119 -0.96 -0.39 10.98
N HIS A 120 -0.12 -1.38 11.17
CA HIS A 120 -0.54 -2.79 11.31
C HIS A 120 -1.48 -3.05 12.48
N SER A 121 -1.38 -2.26 13.55
CA SER A 121 -2.28 -2.39 14.70
C SER A 121 -3.71 -2.01 14.34
N GLY A 122 -3.90 -0.90 13.64
CA GLY A 122 -5.22 -0.48 13.14
C GLY A 122 -5.78 -1.48 12.12
N GLU A 123 -4.94 -2.01 11.23
CA GLU A 123 -5.32 -3.04 10.26
C GLU A 123 -5.79 -4.32 10.96
N ARG A 124 -5.07 -4.79 11.99
CA ARG A 124 -5.45 -5.97 12.78
C ARG A 124 -6.70 -5.75 13.64
N ALA A 125 -6.90 -4.55 14.16
CA ALA A 125 -8.05 -4.24 15.03
C ALA A 125 -9.39 -4.42 14.29
N ILE A 126 -9.44 -4.13 12.98
CA ILE A 126 -10.67 -4.24 12.19
C ILE A 126 -11.15 -5.69 12.07
N PRO A 127 -10.39 -6.64 11.51
CA PRO A 127 -10.85 -8.02 11.41
C PRO A 127 -11.06 -8.66 12.78
N THR A 128 -10.25 -8.32 13.79
CA THR A 128 -10.41 -8.84 15.16
C THR A 128 -11.74 -8.37 15.78
N PHE A 129 -12.20 -7.14 15.49
CA PHE A 129 -13.52 -6.68 15.96
C PHE A 129 -14.65 -7.59 15.46
N PHE A 130 -14.56 -8.06 14.20
CA PHE A 130 -15.58 -8.96 13.62
C PHE A 130 -15.37 -10.43 14.02
N SER A 131 -14.15 -10.93 14.13
CA SER A 131 -13.86 -12.34 14.39
C SER A 131 -13.87 -12.72 15.88
N GLU A 132 -13.51 -11.78 16.79
CA GLU A 132 -13.36 -12.05 18.22
C GLU A 132 -14.12 -11.04 19.10
N GLY A 133 -14.54 -9.91 18.52
CA GLY A 133 -15.19 -8.82 19.24
C GLY A 133 -16.72 -8.80 19.13
N LYS A 134 -17.31 -7.64 19.46
CA LYS A 134 -18.77 -7.44 19.40
C LYS A 134 -19.34 -7.55 17.97
N GLY A 135 -18.50 -7.37 16.94
CA GLY A 135 -18.89 -7.56 15.55
C GLY A 135 -19.35 -8.96 15.21
N MET A 136 -18.97 -10.00 16.01
CA MET A 136 -19.42 -11.39 15.81
C MET A 136 -20.95 -11.53 15.74
N ALA A 137 -21.68 -10.67 16.44
CA ALA A 137 -23.14 -10.66 16.41
C ALA A 137 -23.77 -10.30 15.04
N LEU A 138 -22.95 -9.88 14.09
CA LEU A 138 -23.37 -9.56 12.71
C LEU A 138 -23.28 -10.75 11.76
N LYS A 139 -22.60 -11.82 12.15
CA LYS A 139 -22.33 -12.98 11.27
C LYS A 139 -23.57 -13.54 10.61
N GLU A 140 -24.64 -13.73 11.38
CA GLU A 140 -25.91 -14.29 10.86
C GLU A 140 -26.75 -13.31 10.05
N GLN A 141 -26.35 -12.02 10.04
CA GLN A 141 -27.05 -10.94 9.33
C GLN A 141 -26.43 -10.63 7.96
N LEU A 142 -25.30 -11.25 7.64
CA LEU A 142 -24.52 -10.99 6.44
C LEU A 142 -24.32 -12.26 5.62
N PRO A 143 -24.34 -12.18 4.29
CA PRO A 143 -23.88 -13.25 3.42
C PRO A 143 -22.43 -13.67 3.73
N ALA A 144 -22.09 -14.94 3.51
CA ALA A 144 -20.77 -15.48 3.84
C ALA A 144 -19.62 -14.69 3.20
N ALA A 145 -19.71 -14.34 1.93
CA ALA A 145 -18.67 -13.57 1.24
C ALA A 145 -18.45 -12.17 1.85
N GLN A 146 -19.54 -11.49 2.24
CA GLN A 146 -19.43 -10.19 2.93
C GLN A 146 -18.87 -10.33 4.34
N TRP A 147 -19.13 -11.45 5.01
CA TRP A 147 -18.52 -11.76 6.30
C TRP A 147 -17.01 -12.01 6.19
N GLU A 148 -16.58 -12.74 5.16
CA GLU A 148 -15.16 -12.95 4.86
C GLU A 148 -14.44 -11.61 4.58
N ASP A 149 -15.07 -10.68 3.85
CA ASP A 149 -14.52 -9.33 3.65
C ASP A 149 -14.19 -8.60 4.95
N LEU A 150 -15.07 -8.74 5.96
CA LEU A 150 -14.91 -8.05 7.24
C LEU A 150 -13.89 -8.74 8.16
N THR A 151 -13.90 -10.07 8.20
CA THR A 151 -13.01 -10.87 9.06
C THR A 151 -11.60 -11.00 8.51
N HIS A 152 -11.40 -10.64 7.25
CA HIS A 152 -10.09 -10.60 6.60
C HIS A 152 -9.67 -9.19 6.17
N PHE A 153 -10.37 -8.13 6.62
CA PHE A 153 -10.09 -6.76 6.18
C PHE A 153 -8.58 -6.51 5.98
N GLU A 154 -8.24 -5.91 4.83
CA GLU A 154 -6.86 -5.78 4.36
C GLU A 154 -6.66 -4.44 3.64
N GLY A 155 -5.52 -3.77 3.93
CA GLY A 155 -5.23 -2.44 3.42
C GLY A 155 -5.14 -2.34 1.90
N ASN A 156 -4.62 -3.38 1.20
CA ASN A 156 -4.55 -3.35 -0.28
C ASN A 156 -5.95 -3.42 -0.91
N ALA A 157 -6.85 -4.26 -0.38
CA ALA A 157 -8.24 -4.31 -0.85
C ALA A 157 -8.94 -2.96 -0.60
N ASN A 158 -8.69 -2.35 0.55
CA ASN A 158 -9.22 -1.04 0.89
C ASN A 158 -8.63 0.09 0.02
N ALA A 159 -7.37 -0.02 -0.42
CA ALA A 159 -6.78 0.91 -1.39
C ALA A 159 -7.51 0.83 -2.74
N PHE A 160 -7.76 -0.37 -3.26
CA PHE A 160 -8.52 -0.55 -4.49
C PHE A 160 -9.93 0.03 -4.37
N ARG A 161 -10.63 -0.23 -3.26
CA ARG A 161 -11.94 0.37 -2.97
C ARG A 161 -11.86 1.90 -2.95
N LEU A 162 -10.95 2.49 -2.20
CA LEU A 162 -10.79 3.95 -2.11
C LEU A 162 -10.60 4.59 -3.49
N LEU A 163 -9.90 3.92 -4.40
CA LEU A 163 -9.56 4.43 -5.73
C LEU A 163 -10.68 4.25 -6.76
N THR A 164 -11.55 3.26 -6.59
CA THR A 164 -12.60 2.91 -7.57
C THR A 164 -14.02 3.23 -7.11
N HIS A 165 -14.26 3.25 -5.79
CA HIS A 165 -15.59 3.47 -5.23
C HIS A 165 -16.10 4.90 -5.48
N GLN A 166 -17.37 5.01 -5.82
CA GLN A 166 -18.06 6.28 -5.96
C GLN A 166 -18.59 6.73 -4.59
N PHE A 167 -17.84 7.55 -3.89
CA PHE A 167 -18.32 8.20 -2.67
C PHE A 167 -19.43 9.18 -2.97
N GLU A 168 -20.29 9.43 -1.98
CA GLU A 168 -21.46 10.31 -2.13
C GLU A 168 -21.05 11.71 -2.61
N GLY A 169 -21.79 12.22 -3.61
CA GLY A 169 -21.51 13.52 -4.24
C GLY A 169 -20.28 13.55 -5.15
N ARG A 170 -19.64 12.40 -5.43
CA ARG A 170 -18.47 12.31 -6.32
C ARG A 170 -18.82 11.71 -7.69
N ARG A 171 -17.93 11.94 -8.65
CA ARG A 171 -18.03 11.35 -9.99
C ARG A 171 -17.92 9.83 -9.93
N LYS A 172 -18.55 9.15 -10.88
CA LYS A 172 -18.35 7.73 -11.12
C LYS A 172 -16.86 7.42 -11.37
N GLY A 173 -16.40 6.24 -10.92
CA GLY A 173 -15.02 5.79 -11.12
C GLY A 173 -13.99 6.31 -10.10
N GLY A 174 -14.45 6.87 -8.98
CA GLY A 174 -13.56 7.26 -7.88
C GLY A 174 -12.49 8.28 -8.29
N PHE A 175 -11.23 7.86 -8.31
CA PHE A 175 -10.08 8.70 -8.73
C PHE A 175 -9.93 8.78 -10.26
N VAL A 176 -10.67 7.96 -11.00
CA VAL A 176 -10.62 7.95 -12.47
C VAL A 176 -9.19 7.67 -12.99
N LEU A 177 -8.52 6.71 -12.38
CA LEU A 177 -7.19 6.27 -12.79
C LEU A 177 -7.26 5.35 -14.02
N THR A 178 -6.14 5.18 -14.71
CA THR A 178 -6.03 4.23 -15.81
C THR A 178 -6.16 2.78 -15.30
N TYR A 179 -6.64 1.91 -16.15
CA TYR A 179 -6.78 0.49 -15.84
C TYR A 179 -5.45 -0.15 -15.44
N SER A 180 -4.37 0.19 -16.15
CA SER A 180 -3.04 -0.34 -15.84
C SER A 180 -2.53 0.10 -14.49
N THR A 181 -2.73 1.38 -14.10
CA THR A 181 -2.36 1.86 -12.77
C THR A 181 -3.17 1.12 -11.69
N LEU A 182 -4.48 0.97 -11.86
CA LEU A 182 -5.34 0.25 -10.91
C LEU A 182 -4.96 -1.23 -10.78
N ALA A 183 -4.71 -1.94 -11.89
CA ALA A 183 -4.28 -3.34 -11.85
C ALA A 183 -2.92 -3.52 -11.19
N SER A 184 -2.02 -2.54 -11.34
CA SER A 184 -0.66 -2.58 -10.77
C SER A 184 -0.62 -2.42 -9.25
N ILE A 185 -1.72 -1.97 -8.61
CA ILE A 185 -1.83 -1.84 -7.15
C ILE A 185 -2.31 -3.15 -6.51
N VAL A 186 -3.09 -3.96 -7.24
CA VAL A 186 -3.75 -5.14 -6.67
C VAL A 186 -2.78 -6.32 -6.55
N LYS A 187 -2.11 -6.39 -5.41
CA LYS A 187 -1.10 -7.41 -5.08
C LYS A 187 -1.68 -8.83 -4.99
N TYR A 188 -2.93 -8.95 -4.59
CA TYR A 188 -3.64 -10.21 -4.37
C TYR A 188 -4.93 -10.25 -5.19
N PRO A 189 -4.87 -10.56 -6.51
CA PRO A 189 -6.01 -10.41 -7.42
C PRO A 189 -7.05 -11.53 -7.26
N PHE A 190 -7.59 -11.66 -6.06
CA PHE A 190 -8.63 -12.62 -5.68
C PHE A 190 -9.50 -12.10 -4.53
N SER A 191 -10.71 -12.66 -4.39
CA SER A 191 -11.68 -12.30 -3.38
C SER A 191 -11.30 -12.77 -1.97
N SER A 192 -11.91 -12.19 -0.95
CA SER A 192 -11.67 -12.48 0.47
C SER A 192 -11.86 -13.95 0.85
N SER A 193 -12.74 -14.69 0.16
CA SER A 193 -12.95 -16.13 0.37
C SER A 193 -11.70 -16.98 0.09
N LEU A 194 -10.70 -16.43 -0.61
CA LEU A 194 -9.39 -17.06 -0.85
C LEU A 194 -8.26 -16.51 0.03
N ALA A 195 -8.56 -15.62 0.97
CA ALA A 195 -7.56 -14.93 1.79
C ALA A 195 -6.73 -15.88 2.67
N GLY A 196 -7.29 -17.00 3.11
CA GLY A 196 -6.63 -18.00 3.92
C GLY A 196 -6.10 -17.44 5.26
N LYS A 197 -5.15 -18.15 5.86
CA LYS A 197 -4.59 -17.77 7.18
C LYS A 197 -3.84 -16.43 7.20
N LYS A 198 -3.40 -15.96 6.04
CA LYS A 198 -2.65 -14.69 5.93
C LYS A 198 -3.56 -13.47 5.80
N SER A 199 -4.87 -13.67 5.68
CA SER A 199 -5.87 -12.60 5.53
C SER A 199 -5.52 -11.61 4.41
N LYS A 200 -5.00 -12.10 3.27
CA LYS A 200 -4.60 -11.28 2.13
C LYS A 200 -5.52 -11.51 0.95
N PHE A 201 -6.10 -10.43 0.41
CA PHE A 201 -6.96 -10.42 -0.77
C PHE A 201 -6.94 -9.03 -1.43
N GLY A 202 -7.52 -8.84 -2.61
CA GLY A 202 -7.30 -7.63 -3.40
C GLY A 202 -8.52 -6.74 -3.61
N PHE A 203 -9.71 -7.23 -3.37
CA PHE A 203 -10.96 -6.46 -3.53
C PHE A 203 -12.09 -7.06 -2.70
N PHE A 204 -12.94 -6.19 -2.17
CA PHE A 204 -14.17 -6.60 -1.48
C PHE A 204 -15.23 -7.06 -2.49
N THR A 205 -16.26 -7.72 -2.00
CA THR A 205 -17.41 -8.17 -2.83
C THR A 205 -18.03 -7.03 -3.63
N THR A 206 -18.03 -5.81 -3.08
CA THR A 206 -18.54 -4.61 -3.77
C THR A 206 -17.68 -4.13 -4.92
N GLU A 207 -16.39 -4.44 -4.93
CA GLU A 207 -15.44 -4.04 -5.97
C GLU A 207 -15.08 -5.19 -6.94
N GLU A 208 -15.59 -6.42 -6.72
CA GLU A 208 -15.28 -7.59 -7.54
C GLU A 208 -15.55 -7.36 -9.03
N GLU A 209 -16.74 -6.85 -9.37
CA GLU A 209 -17.11 -6.58 -10.77
C GLU A 209 -16.23 -5.50 -11.40
N SER A 210 -15.84 -4.50 -10.60
CA SER A 210 -14.91 -3.45 -11.04
C SER A 210 -13.54 -4.03 -11.40
N PHE A 211 -13.03 -4.93 -10.55
CA PHE A 211 -11.75 -5.59 -10.81
C PHE A 211 -11.84 -6.56 -11.99
N ARG A 212 -12.91 -7.36 -12.08
CA ARG A 212 -13.18 -8.26 -13.20
C ARG A 212 -13.09 -7.52 -14.53
N ARG A 213 -13.81 -6.40 -14.67
CA ARG A 213 -13.81 -5.58 -15.87
C ARG A 213 -12.41 -5.05 -16.23
N ILE A 214 -11.65 -4.58 -15.24
CA ILE A 214 -10.27 -4.11 -15.44
C ILE A 214 -9.40 -5.27 -15.92
N ALA A 215 -9.45 -6.41 -15.24
CA ALA A 215 -8.62 -7.57 -15.54
C ALA A 215 -8.89 -8.17 -16.93
N GLU A 216 -10.16 -8.23 -17.32
CA GLU A 216 -10.57 -8.72 -18.65
C GLU A 216 -10.12 -7.79 -19.78
N GLU A 217 -10.30 -6.49 -19.62
CA GLU A 217 -9.82 -5.48 -20.60
C GLU A 217 -8.32 -5.53 -20.78
N LEU A 218 -7.57 -5.73 -19.70
CA LEU A 218 -6.10 -5.85 -19.74
C LEU A 218 -5.61 -7.23 -20.17
N GLY A 219 -6.50 -8.17 -20.45
CA GLY A 219 -6.13 -9.54 -20.84
C GLY A 219 -5.39 -10.29 -19.75
N MET A 220 -5.66 -10.01 -18.48
CA MET A 220 -5.07 -10.73 -17.35
C MET A 220 -5.57 -12.18 -17.33
N LYS A 221 -4.66 -13.13 -17.08
CA LYS A 221 -4.98 -14.57 -17.06
C LYS A 221 -5.92 -14.87 -15.88
N ARG A 222 -7.14 -15.31 -16.17
CA ARG A 222 -8.07 -15.78 -15.17
C ARG A 222 -7.63 -17.19 -14.72
N LEU A 223 -7.57 -17.38 -13.39
CA LEU A 223 -7.15 -18.63 -12.77
C LEU A 223 -8.32 -19.41 -12.17
N ASN A 224 -9.38 -18.69 -11.73
CA ASN A 224 -10.59 -19.28 -11.19
C ASN A 224 -11.78 -18.31 -11.35
N ASP A 225 -12.98 -18.81 -11.53
CA ASP A 225 -14.18 -18.01 -11.72
C ASP A 225 -14.96 -17.77 -10.42
N ASP A 226 -15.10 -18.78 -9.59
CA ASP A 226 -15.83 -18.71 -8.33
C ASP A 226 -15.12 -19.62 -7.28
N PRO A 227 -14.49 -19.03 -6.26
CA PRO A 227 -14.28 -17.60 -6.06
C PRO A 227 -13.31 -16.99 -7.08
N LEU A 228 -13.55 -15.73 -7.45
CA LEU A 228 -12.79 -15.04 -8.51
C LEU A 228 -11.29 -14.93 -8.18
N LYS A 229 -10.46 -15.34 -9.16
CA LYS A 229 -9.00 -15.21 -9.05
C LYS A 229 -8.36 -14.99 -10.42
N TYR A 230 -7.47 -14.00 -10.48
CA TYR A 230 -6.60 -13.75 -11.63
C TYR A 230 -5.12 -13.96 -11.27
N ALA A 231 -4.27 -14.11 -12.30
CA ALA A 231 -2.84 -13.93 -12.15
C ALA A 231 -2.54 -12.46 -11.81
N ARG A 232 -1.42 -12.20 -11.13
CA ARG A 232 -0.96 -10.83 -10.85
C ARG A 232 -0.68 -10.09 -12.17
N HIS A 233 -1.05 -8.83 -12.25
CA HIS A 233 -0.55 -7.95 -13.29
C HIS A 233 0.99 -7.86 -13.18
N PRO A 234 1.76 -7.97 -14.29
CA PRO A 234 3.23 -7.99 -14.23
C PRO A 234 3.85 -6.84 -13.45
N LEU A 235 3.28 -5.64 -13.55
CA LEU A 235 3.81 -4.46 -12.87
C LEU A 235 3.64 -4.48 -11.33
N VAL A 236 2.76 -5.34 -10.79
CA VAL A 236 2.64 -5.55 -9.34
C VAL A 236 3.95 -5.99 -8.72
N TYR A 237 4.72 -6.83 -9.42
CA TYR A 237 6.02 -7.29 -8.93
C TYR A 237 7.04 -6.17 -8.78
N LEU A 238 6.97 -5.14 -9.63
CA LEU A 238 7.83 -3.96 -9.54
C LEU A 238 7.39 -3.04 -8.39
N VAL A 239 6.07 -2.88 -8.18
CA VAL A 239 5.52 -2.13 -7.05
C VAL A 239 5.90 -2.81 -5.73
N GLU A 240 5.73 -4.14 -5.63
CA GLU A 240 6.11 -4.93 -4.46
C GLU A 240 7.63 -4.83 -4.17
N ALA A 241 8.47 -4.92 -5.21
CA ALA A 241 9.93 -4.79 -5.04
C ALA A 241 10.34 -3.38 -4.58
N ALA A 242 9.69 -2.34 -5.09
CA ALA A 242 9.94 -0.96 -4.66
C ALA A 242 9.60 -0.76 -3.18
N ASP A 243 8.47 -1.32 -2.73
CA ASP A 243 8.04 -1.29 -1.33
C ASP A 243 9.02 -2.08 -0.45
N ASP A 244 9.35 -3.33 -0.81
CA ASP A 244 10.29 -4.18 -0.08
C ASP A 244 11.67 -3.49 0.11
N ILE A 245 12.19 -2.83 -0.93
CA ILE A 245 13.47 -2.11 -0.90
C ILE A 245 13.38 -0.91 0.05
N CYS A 246 12.38 -0.06 -0.11
CA CYS A 246 12.24 1.15 0.69
C CYS A 246 11.94 0.83 2.15
N TYR A 247 11.00 -0.06 2.42
CA TYR A 247 10.62 -0.46 3.76
C TYR A 247 11.83 -0.91 4.58
N GLN A 248 12.63 -1.84 4.03
CA GLN A 248 13.82 -2.35 4.72
C GLN A 248 14.85 -1.26 5.00
N MET A 249 15.12 -0.39 4.02
CA MET A 249 16.18 0.62 4.13
C MET A 249 15.76 1.78 5.04
N MET A 250 14.51 2.22 4.98
CA MET A 250 14.00 3.31 5.83
C MET A 250 13.92 2.89 7.30
N ASP A 251 13.50 1.66 7.58
CA ASP A 251 13.40 1.15 8.94
C ASP A 251 14.78 1.08 9.63
N ILE A 252 15.82 0.70 8.89
CA ILE A 252 17.21 0.68 9.40
C ILE A 252 17.70 2.11 9.67
N GLU A 253 17.42 3.06 8.75
CA GLU A 253 17.80 4.46 8.94
C GLU A 253 17.07 5.09 10.13
N ASP A 254 15.78 4.88 10.26
CA ASP A 254 15.00 5.40 11.39
C ASP A 254 15.44 4.79 12.72
N ALA A 255 15.73 3.49 12.74
CA ALA A 255 16.27 2.82 13.91
C ALA A 255 17.64 3.40 14.34
N HIS A 256 18.49 3.79 13.38
CA HIS A 256 19.72 4.51 13.67
C HIS A 256 19.44 5.90 14.27
N LYS A 257 18.55 6.69 13.66
CA LYS A 257 18.15 8.03 14.16
C LYS A 257 17.58 7.97 15.57
N LEU A 258 16.79 6.95 15.86
CA LEU A 258 16.20 6.69 17.19
C LEU A 258 17.18 6.01 18.17
N LYS A 259 18.43 5.75 17.77
CA LYS A 259 19.47 5.08 18.58
C LYS A 259 19.09 3.65 19.04
N ILE A 260 18.19 3.00 18.31
CA ILE A 260 17.88 1.57 18.47
C ILE A 260 19.04 0.73 17.90
N LEU A 261 19.63 1.21 16.79
CA LEU A 261 20.85 0.68 16.22
C LEU A 261 21.98 1.70 16.40
N THR A 262 23.16 1.23 16.73
CA THR A 262 24.39 2.06 16.75
C THR A 262 24.84 2.37 15.32
N THR A 263 25.67 3.40 15.15
CA THR A 263 26.25 3.74 13.86
C THR A 263 27.05 2.58 13.25
N GLY A 264 27.88 1.92 14.06
CA GLY A 264 28.67 0.77 13.60
C GLY A 264 27.76 -0.38 13.12
N GLU A 265 26.75 -0.77 13.91
CA GLU A 265 25.79 -1.81 13.49
C GLU A 265 25.08 -1.44 12.19
N THR A 266 24.69 -0.17 12.02
CA THR A 266 23.99 0.29 10.81
C THR A 266 24.93 0.26 9.60
N GLN A 267 26.17 0.72 9.75
CA GLN A 267 27.18 0.65 8.68
C GLN A 267 27.46 -0.79 8.29
N ASP A 268 27.67 -1.69 9.25
CA ASP A 268 27.95 -3.12 9.00
C ASP A 268 26.78 -3.78 8.24
N LEU A 269 25.54 -3.50 8.63
CA LEU A 269 24.35 -4.00 7.93
C LEU A 269 24.31 -3.52 6.48
N LEU A 270 24.50 -2.23 6.22
CA LEU A 270 24.46 -1.68 4.87
C LEU A 270 25.66 -2.11 4.01
N LEU A 271 26.84 -2.24 4.58
CA LEU A 271 28.01 -2.73 3.88
C LEU A 271 27.92 -4.23 3.55
N SER A 272 27.16 -5.01 4.30
CA SER A 272 27.02 -6.47 4.09
C SER A 272 26.46 -6.85 2.70
N TYR A 273 25.80 -5.93 2.01
CA TYR A 273 25.30 -6.13 0.65
C TYR A 273 26.40 -6.21 -0.43
N PHE A 274 27.63 -5.83 -0.10
CA PHE A 274 28.69 -5.65 -1.09
C PHE A 274 29.87 -6.60 -0.86
N PRO A 275 30.58 -6.99 -1.93
CA PRO A 275 31.83 -7.75 -1.81
C PRO A 275 32.94 -6.88 -1.18
N GLU A 276 33.97 -7.52 -0.58
CA GLU A 276 35.00 -6.86 0.18
C GLU A 276 35.74 -5.75 -0.58
N GLU A 277 36.00 -5.95 -1.86
CA GLU A 277 36.64 -4.95 -2.71
C GLU A 277 35.82 -3.66 -2.79
N ARG A 278 34.51 -3.78 -2.95
CA ARG A 278 33.62 -2.62 -3.03
C ARG A 278 33.43 -1.96 -1.66
N LYS A 279 33.35 -2.75 -0.59
CA LYS A 279 33.34 -2.23 0.79
C LYS A 279 34.56 -1.35 1.07
N ALA A 280 35.77 -1.82 0.70
CA ALA A 280 37.00 -1.07 0.90
C ALA A 280 36.96 0.30 0.18
N HIS A 281 36.37 0.37 -1.01
CA HIS A 281 36.16 1.64 -1.72
C HIS A 281 35.17 2.55 -1.02
N MET A 282 34.04 1.99 -0.57
CA MET A 282 32.98 2.73 0.13
C MET A 282 33.50 3.30 1.46
N LEU A 283 34.26 2.52 2.24
CA LEU A 283 34.86 2.97 3.48
C LEU A 283 35.80 4.16 3.26
N LYS A 284 36.62 4.14 2.21
CA LYS A 284 37.47 5.31 1.84
C LYS A 284 36.59 6.55 1.55
N THR A 285 35.42 6.38 0.94
CA THR A 285 34.50 7.50 0.71
C THR A 285 33.96 8.06 2.03
N LEU A 286 33.65 7.19 3.00
CA LEU A 286 33.18 7.60 4.32
C LEU A 286 34.25 8.42 5.10
N ASP A 287 35.52 8.18 4.87
CA ASP A 287 36.62 8.95 5.52
C ASP A 287 36.60 10.46 5.17
N PHE A 288 35.95 10.81 4.03
CA PHE A 288 35.78 12.21 3.61
C PHE A 288 34.47 12.83 4.10
N VAL A 289 33.57 12.06 4.72
CA VAL A 289 32.27 12.49 5.19
C VAL A 289 32.24 12.51 6.71
N SER A 290 32.29 13.70 7.32
CA SER A 290 32.33 13.83 8.78
C SER A 290 30.96 13.68 9.47
N ASP A 291 29.83 13.96 8.74
CA ASP A 291 28.50 13.79 9.29
C ASP A 291 28.05 12.33 9.19
N VAL A 292 27.70 11.76 10.33
CA VAL A 292 27.29 10.36 10.44
C VAL A 292 25.99 10.05 9.69
N ASN A 293 25.04 10.99 9.68
CA ASN A 293 23.79 10.78 8.95
C ASN A 293 24.02 10.77 7.44
N GLU A 294 24.93 11.62 6.95
CA GLU A 294 25.36 11.61 5.55
C GLU A 294 26.11 10.33 5.18
N GLN A 295 26.91 9.76 6.08
CA GLN A 295 27.54 8.45 5.88
C GLN A 295 26.48 7.35 5.69
N ILE A 296 25.47 7.32 6.56
CA ILE A 296 24.37 6.35 6.46
C ILE A 296 23.53 6.57 5.19
N ALA A 297 23.24 7.83 4.85
CA ALA A 297 22.49 8.17 3.62
C ALA A 297 23.23 7.72 2.36
N TYR A 298 24.55 7.90 2.30
CA TYR A 298 25.40 7.41 1.21
C TYR A 298 25.32 5.88 1.09
N LEU A 299 25.54 5.15 2.18
CA LEU A 299 25.49 3.68 2.19
C LEU A 299 24.10 3.18 1.77
N ARG A 300 23.03 3.76 2.33
CA ARG A 300 21.64 3.47 1.95
C ARG A 300 21.41 3.66 0.44
N SER A 301 21.87 4.77 -0.12
CA SER A 301 21.73 5.04 -1.56
C SER A 301 22.44 3.99 -2.42
N CYS A 302 23.63 3.54 -1.98
CA CYS A 302 24.35 2.46 -2.67
C CYS A 302 23.57 1.13 -2.63
N VAL A 303 22.99 0.78 -1.48
CA VAL A 303 22.18 -0.45 -1.34
C VAL A 303 20.91 -0.37 -2.18
N ILE A 304 20.19 0.75 -2.15
CA ILE A 304 18.98 0.95 -2.98
C ILE A 304 19.33 0.79 -4.47
N GLY A 305 20.43 1.41 -4.94
CA GLY A 305 20.88 1.27 -6.32
C GLY A 305 21.22 -0.17 -6.71
N LEU A 306 21.87 -0.93 -5.83
CA LEU A 306 22.13 -2.35 -6.02
C LEU A 306 20.84 -3.16 -6.12
N LEU A 307 19.91 -2.97 -5.18
CA LEU A 307 18.67 -3.74 -5.13
C LEU A 307 17.74 -3.43 -6.31
N ILE A 308 17.75 -2.19 -6.83
CA ILE A 308 17.05 -1.85 -8.09
C ILE A 308 17.62 -2.68 -9.25
N GLN A 309 18.93 -2.76 -9.40
CA GLN A 309 19.56 -3.55 -10.46
C GLN A 309 19.26 -5.04 -10.32
N GLU A 310 19.38 -5.59 -9.11
CA GLU A 310 19.10 -6.99 -8.80
C GLU A 310 17.63 -7.36 -9.08
N CYS A 311 16.67 -6.56 -8.61
CA CYS A 311 15.24 -6.80 -8.86
C CYS A 311 14.86 -6.61 -10.32
N THR A 312 15.47 -5.66 -11.05
CA THR A 312 15.30 -5.51 -12.49
C THR A 312 15.75 -6.78 -13.21
N GLN A 313 16.93 -7.29 -12.88
CA GLN A 313 17.44 -8.52 -13.48
C GLN A 313 16.58 -9.74 -13.13
N ALA A 314 16.13 -9.84 -11.87
CA ALA A 314 15.21 -10.90 -11.43
C ALA A 314 13.88 -10.87 -12.22
N PHE A 315 13.33 -9.68 -12.50
CA PHE A 315 12.14 -9.52 -13.32
C PHE A 315 12.39 -10.02 -14.76
N LEU A 316 13.45 -9.53 -15.39
CA LEU A 316 13.78 -9.85 -16.79
C LEU A 316 14.09 -11.34 -16.99
N ASN A 317 14.74 -11.98 -16.04
CA ASN A 317 15.03 -13.41 -16.06
C ASN A 317 13.77 -14.29 -15.90
N ASN A 318 12.69 -13.72 -15.35
CA ASN A 318 11.44 -14.42 -15.11
C ASN A 318 10.26 -13.83 -15.90
N GLU A 319 10.50 -12.95 -16.87
CA GLU A 319 9.46 -12.24 -17.62
C GLU A 319 8.43 -13.20 -18.24
N GLU A 320 8.89 -14.27 -18.87
CA GLU A 320 8.02 -15.29 -19.48
C GLU A 320 7.09 -15.92 -18.45
N ARG A 321 7.63 -16.40 -17.32
CA ARG A 321 6.82 -16.97 -16.22
C ARG A 321 5.85 -15.97 -15.60
N ILE A 322 6.26 -14.70 -15.51
CA ILE A 322 5.40 -13.61 -15.04
C ILE A 322 4.23 -13.39 -16.01
N LEU A 323 4.49 -13.34 -17.32
CA LEU A 323 3.46 -13.20 -18.34
C LEU A 323 2.57 -14.45 -18.47
N GLU A 324 3.06 -15.61 -18.11
CA GLU A 324 2.27 -16.85 -18.01
C GLU A 324 1.43 -16.91 -16.72
N GLY A 325 1.69 -16.02 -15.75
CA GLY A 325 1.03 -16.01 -14.44
C GLY A 325 1.45 -17.17 -13.55
N GLU A 326 2.68 -17.66 -13.72
CA GLU A 326 3.25 -18.82 -13.02
C GLU A 326 4.43 -18.44 -12.10
N PHE A 327 4.81 -17.18 -12.08
CA PHE A 327 5.85 -16.71 -11.17
C PHE A 327 5.31 -16.55 -9.75
N GLU A 328 5.96 -17.21 -8.79
CA GLU A 328 5.59 -17.18 -7.38
C GLU A 328 6.59 -16.38 -6.54
N GLY A 329 6.08 -15.73 -5.51
CA GLY A 329 6.85 -14.94 -4.57
C GLY A 329 7.05 -13.48 -5.00
N SER A 330 8.07 -12.83 -4.44
CA SER A 330 8.49 -11.45 -4.72
C SER A 330 9.86 -11.43 -5.39
N LEU A 331 10.16 -10.39 -6.16
CA LEU A 331 11.44 -10.27 -6.89
C LEU A 331 12.65 -10.28 -5.96
N ILE A 332 12.53 -9.69 -4.77
CA ILE A 332 13.60 -9.64 -3.76
C ILE A 332 14.07 -11.04 -3.30
N LYS A 333 13.26 -12.08 -3.49
CA LYS A 333 13.62 -13.48 -3.18
C LYS A 333 14.37 -14.17 -4.32
N HIS A 334 14.48 -13.52 -5.47
CA HIS A 334 15.11 -14.05 -6.68
C HIS A 334 16.34 -13.24 -7.12
N ILE A 335 16.88 -12.39 -6.23
CA ILE A 335 18.14 -11.66 -6.43
C ILE A 335 19.34 -12.57 -6.18
N SER A 336 20.55 -12.08 -6.49
CA SER A 336 21.79 -12.85 -6.27
C SER A 336 22.05 -13.14 -4.78
N GLU A 337 22.85 -14.18 -4.51
CA GLU A 337 23.03 -14.77 -3.18
C GLU A 337 23.53 -13.78 -2.11
N LEU A 338 24.54 -12.96 -2.43
CA LEU A 338 25.13 -12.03 -1.47
C LEU A 338 24.12 -10.95 -1.02
N PRO A 339 23.47 -10.18 -1.92
CA PRO A 339 22.43 -9.24 -1.51
C PRO A 339 21.23 -9.91 -0.83
N ALA A 340 20.82 -11.13 -1.26
CA ALA A 340 19.74 -11.87 -0.63
C ALA A 340 20.04 -12.23 0.82
N SER A 341 21.26 -12.71 1.09
CA SER A 341 21.73 -13.01 2.45
C SER A 341 21.74 -11.76 3.34
N ALA A 342 22.25 -10.64 2.81
CA ALA A 342 22.29 -9.37 3.52
C ALA A 342 20.87 -8.85 3.80
N TYR A 343 19.96 -8.91 2.82
CA TYR A 343 18.56 -8.51 2.98
C TYR A 343 17.86 -9.31 4.07
N ASN A 344 18.02 -10.64 4.07
CA ASN A 344 17.44 -11.51 5.09
C ASN A 344 18.03 -11.22 6.48
N HIS A 345 19.34 -10.96 6.56
CA HIS A 345 19.97 -10.57 7.84
C HIS A 345 19.41 -9.24 8.37
N CYS A 346 19.24 -8.24 7.52
CA CYS A 346 18.59 -6.98 7.87
C CYS A 346 17.17 -7.19 8.36
N ALA A 347 16.37 -8.03 7.67
CA ALA A 347 15.00 -8.36 8.07
C ALA A 347 14.94 -9.03 9.46
N ASP A 348 15.87 -9.94 9.76
CA ASP A 348 15.98 -10.57 11.08
C ASP A 348 16.31 -9.56 12.19
N ILE A 349 17.22 -8.62 11.93
CA ILE A 349 17.55 -7.55 12.89
C ILE A 349 16.34 -6.63 13.09
N SER A 350 15.64 -6.24 12.01
CA SER A 350 14.42 -5.43 12.09
C SER A 350 13.35 -6.11 12.94
N LEU A 351 13.12 -7.41 12.72
CA LEU A 351 12.16 -8.17 13.52
C LEU A 351 12.52 -8.22 15.02
N LYS A 352 13.80 -8.38 15.34
CA LYS A 352 14.27 -8.56 16.72
C LYS A 352 14.38 -7.25 17.50
N LYS A 353 14.89 -6.19 16.86
CA LYS A 353 15.24 -4.93 17.53
C LYS A 353 14.23 -3.80 17.26
N ILE A 354 13.69 -3.70 16.05
CA ILE A 354 12.84 -2.59 15.61
C ILE A 354 11.39 -2.84 15.99
N TYR A 355 10.76 -3.88 15.41
CA TYR A 355 9.32 -4.11 15.56
C TYR A 355 8.89 -4.60 16.95
N ARG A 356 9.86 -4.97 17.79
CA ARG A 356 9.64 -5.30 19.20
C ARG A 356 10.12 -4.22 20.16
N SER A 357 10.50 -3.06 19.64
CA SER A 357 10.85 -1.92 20.50
C SER A 357 9.62 -1.46 21.29
N ARG A 358 9.87 -0.92 22.47
CA ARG A 358 8.80 -0.46 23.39
C ARG A 358 7.92 0.59 22.73
N ASP A 359 8.51 1.52 22.01
CA ASP A 359 7.78 2.62 21.38
C ASP A 359 6.82 2.12 20.29
N VAL A 360 7.22 1.10 19.51
CA VAL A 360 6.35 0.46 18.51
C VAL A 360 5.21 -0.30 19.21
N LEU A 361 5.51 -1.06 20.26
CA LEU A 361 4.49 -1.81 21.01
C LEU A 361 3.47 -0.88 21.69
N ASP A 362 3.89 0.26 22.23
CA ASP A 362 2.99 1.22 22.88
C ASP A 362 2.00 1.83 21.86
N ILE A 363 2.46 2.13 20.63
CA ILE A 363 1.55 2.56 19.56
C ILE A 363 0.62 1.45 19.11
N GLU A 364 1.11 0.22 19.01
CA GLU A 364 0.28 -0.92 18.63
C GLU A 364 -0.86 -1.13 19.67
N LEU A 365 -0.56 -1.07 20.94
CA LEU A 365 -1.56 -1.20 22.03
C LEU A 365 -2.59 -0.06 21.98
N ALA A 366 -2.12 1.19 21.86
CA ALA A 366 -2.99 2.36 21.80
C ALA A 366 -3.87 2.34 20.55
N GLY A 367 -3.27 2.10 19.37
CA GLY A 367 -3.95 2.07 18.09
C GLY A 367 -5.03 1.00 18.03
N PHE A 368 -4.72 -0.21 18.49
CA PHE A 368 -5.68 -1.31 18.57
C PHE A 368 -6.89 -0.92 19.42
N ARG A 369 -6.66 -0.33 20.61
CA ARG A 369 -7.73 0.09 21.51
C ARG A 369 -8.58 1.21 20.92
N ILE A 370 -7.95 2.21 20.29
CA ILE A 370 -8.63 3.35 19.68
C ILE A 370 -9.55 2.86 18.55
N ILE A 371 -9.02 2.10 17.61
CA ILE A 371 -9.77 1.61 16.45
C ILE A 371 -10.91 0.69 16.88
N SER A 372 -10.66 -0.26 17.79
CA SER A 372 -11.71 -1.16 18.30
C SER A 372 -12.85 -0.39 18.97
N THR A 373 -12.53 0.67 19.73
CA THR A 373 -13.56 1.50 20.37
C THR A 373 -14.37 2.30 19.35
N LEU A 374 -13.70 2.90 18.36
CA LEU A 374 -14.39 3.64 17.30
C LEU A 374 -15.31 2.72 16.48
N LEU A 375 -14.83 1.51 16.15
CA LEU A 375 -15.65 0.50 15.47
C LEU A 375 -16.88 0.13 16.28
N ASP A 376 -16.71 -0.19 17.55
CA ASP A 376 -17.80 -0.59 18.44
C ASP A 376 -18.93 0.45 18.46
N LEU A 377 -18.57 1.71 18.67
CA LEU A 377 -19.52 2.81 18.76
C LEU A 377 -20.17 3.15 17.42
N MET A 378 -19.38 3.18 16.35
CA MET A 378 -19.88 3.56 15.02
C MET A 378 -20.74 2.45 14.40
N ILE A 379 -20.36 1.18 14.59
CA ILE A 379 -21.15 0.04 14.10
C ILE A 379 -22.48 -0.06 14.86
N ASP A 380 -22.49 0.13 16.20
CA ASP A 380 -23.73 0.19 16.95
C ASP A 380 -24.62 1.36 16.50
N ALA A 381 -24.02 2.51 16.22
CA ALA A 381 -24.76 3.69 15.74
C ALA A 381 -25.44 3.44 14.39
N VAL A 382 -24.81 2.80 13.42
CA VAL A 382 -25.42 2.53 12.11
C VAL A 382 -26.41 1.35 12.15
N ARG A 383 -26.35 0.51 13.19
CA ARG A 383 -27.35 -0.56 13.43
C ARG A 383 -28.60 -0.06 14.12
N SER A 384 -28.47 0.93 14.99
CA SER A 384 -29.54 1.49 15.81
C SER A 384 -29.57 3.03 15.67
N PRO A 385 -29.85 3.54 14.45
CA PRO A 385 -29.76 4.98 14.16
C PRO A 385 -30.81 5.83 14.87
N GLU A 386 -31.85 5.23 15.44
CA GLU A 386 -32.92 5.88 16.19
C GLU A 386 -32.50 6.32 17.58
N LYS A 387 -31.43 5.73 18.16
CA LYS A 387 -30.94 6.09 19.49
C LYS A 387 -30.32 7.50 19.47
N ALA A 388 -30.56 8.28 20.54
CA ALA A 388 -30.08 9.66 20.65
C ALA A 388 -28.56 9.78 20.50
N TYR A 389 -27.78 8.89 21.12
CA TYR A 389 -26.33 8.90 21.01
C TYR A 389 -25.84 8.47 19.63
N SER A 390 -26.53 7.51 19.00
CA SER A 390 -26.25 7.11 17.60
C SER A 390 -26.39 8.27 16.64
N GLN A 391 -27.43 9.10 16.79
CA GLN A 391 -27.63 10.29 15.96
C GLN A 391 -26.50 11.29 16.08
N LEU A 392 -25.95 11.50 17.29
CA LEU A 392 -24.78 12.37 17.49
C LEU A 392 -23.55 11.85 16.73
N LEU A 393 -23.27 10.54 16.82
CA LEU A 393 -22.16 9.91 16.11
C LEU A 393 -22.35 9.97 14.58
N ILE A 394 -23.54 9.65 14.08
CA ILE A 394 -23.89 9.70 12.66
C ILE A 394 -23.72 11.12 12.11
N ASN A 395 -24.19 12.13 12.83
CA ASN A 395 -24.07 13.54 12.40
C ASN A 395 -22.63 14.04 12.42
N ARG A 396 -21.70 13.34 13.08
CA ARG A 396 -20.26 13.66 13.09
C ARG A 396 -19.53 13.15 11.85
N VAL A 397 -20.09 12.17 11.14
CA VAL A 397 -19.49 11.59 9.94
C VAL A 397 -19.70 12.51 8.73
N SER A 398 -18.66 12.66 7.92
CA SER A 398 -18.76 13.45 6.67
C SER A 398 -19.79 12.82 5.72
N GLY A 399 -20.61 13.67 5.07
CA GLY A 399 -21.66 13.23 4.14
C GLY A 399 -21.15 12.47 2.90
N GLN A 400 -19.84 12.44 2.65
CA GLN A 400 -19.28 11.62 1.57
C GLN A 400 -19.40 10.10 1.83
N TYR A 401 -19.53 9.69 3.10
CA TYR A 401 -19.67 8.29 3.50
C TYR A 401 -21.16 7.95 3.68
N ASN A 402 -21.68 7.02 2.89
CA ASN A 402 -23.10 6.67 2.92
C ASN A 402 -23.46 5.74 4.10
N ILE A 403 -23.30 6.25 5.33
CA ILE A 403 -23.63 5.52 6.56
C ILE A 403 -25.13 5.30 6.77
N LYS A 404 -25.98 5.86 5.90
CA LYS A 404 -27.44 5.68 5.89
C LYS A 404 -27.91 4.77 4.75
N ALA A 405 -27.02 4.07 4.07
CA ALA A 405 -27.35 3.12 3.02
C ALA A 405 -28.42 2.12 3.49
N PRO A 406 -29.33 1.65 2.62
CA PRO A 406 -30.38 0.71 2.99
C PRO A 406 -29.83 -0.65 3.41
N ILE A 407 -28.71 -1.08 2.82
CA ILE A 407 -28.08 -2.39 3.06
C ILE A 407 -27.10 -2.29 4.23
N LEU A 408 -27.22 -3.22 5.19
CA LEU A 408 -26.37 -3.21 6.39
C LEU A 408 -24.87 -3.29 6.08
N TYR A 409 -24.47 -4.14 5.13
CA TYR A 409 -23.07 -4.28 4.73
C TYR A 409 -22.49 -2.97 4.18
N GLU A 410 -23.25 -2.25 3.36
CA GLU A 410 -22.82 -0.95 2.82
C GLU A 410 -22.64 0.09 3.93
N ARG A 411 -23.52 0.09 4.94
CA ARG A 411 -23.34 0.96 6.13
C ARG A 411 -22.08 0.62 6.91
N ILE A 412 -21.80 -0.68 7.07
CA ILE A 412 -20.57 -1.15 7.73
C ILE A 412 -19.36 -0.73 6.91
N GLN A 413 -19.34 -0.94 5.60
CA GLN A 413 -18.25 -0.49 4.74
C GLN A 413 -18.05 1.02 4.80
N ALA A 414 -19.12 1.81 4.82
CA ALA A 414 -19.01 3.27 4.96
C ALA A 414 -18.37 3.69 6.31
N VAL A 415 -18.62 2.94 7.38
CA VAL A 415 -17.92 3.12 8.67
C VAL A 415 -16.45 2.75 8.55
N LEU A 416 -16.12 1.63 7.88
CA LEU A 416 -14.74 1.23 7.63
C LEU A 416 -13.99 2.26 6.77
N ASP A 417 -14.61 2.77 5.71
CA ASP A 417 -14.08 3.85 4.87
C ASP A 417 -13.79 5.11 5.68
N TYR A 418 -14.71 5.48 6.59
CA TYR A 418 -14.54 6.64 7.47
C TYR A 418 -13.37 6.46 8.43
N ILE A 419 -13.30 5.31 9.13
CA ILE A 419 -12.25 5.02 10.10
C ILE A 419 -10.88 4.86 9.40
N SER A 420 -10.81 4.09 8.32
CA SER A 420 -9.57 3.89 7.56
C SER A 420 -9.07 5.19 6.92
N GLY A 421 -9.99 6.10 6.58
CA GLY A 421 -9.66 7.42 6.06
C GLY A 421 -9.13 8.42 7.09
N MET A 422 -9.14 8.11 8.39
CA MET A 422 -8.60 8.99 9.44
C MET A 422 -7.07 9.04 9.41
N THR A 423 -6.52 10.11 9.97
CA THR A 423 -5.13 10.15 10.42
C THR A 423 -5.04 9.67 11.86
N ASP A 424 -3.83 9.31 12.32
CA ASP A 424 -3.62 8.90 13.71
C ASP A 424 -4.05 9.99 14.70
N VAL A 425 -3.69 11.22 14.39
CA VAL A 425 -4.06 12.40 15.22
C VAL A 425 -5.58 12.58 15.27
N PHE A 426 -6.26 12.46 14.13
CA PHE A 426 -7.72 12.62 14.08
C PHE A 426 -8.43 11.49 14.82
N ALA A 427 -7.98 10.24 14.65
CA ALA A 427 -8.56 9.07 15.33
C ALA A 427 -8.40 9.19 16.87
N LEU A 428 -7.21 9.59 17.33
CA LEU A 428 -6.94 9.83 18.74
C LEU A 428 -7.80 10.98 19.31
N ASP A 429 -7.90 12.09 18.60
CA ASP A 429 -8.72 13.24 19.02
C ASP A 429 -10.20 12.86 19.11
N LEU A 430 -10.73 12.16 18.11
CA LEU A 430 -12.11 11.67 18.11
C LEU A 430 -12.35 10.70 19.27
N TYR A 431 -11.44 9.75 19.50
CA TYR A 431 -11.49 8.83 20.62
C TYR A 431 -11.56 9.56 21.98
N ARG A 432 -10.72 10.57 22.19
CA ARG A 432 -10.71 11.38 23.41
C ARG A 432 -12.02 12.12 23.61
N LYS A 433 -12.56 12.75 22.57
CA LYS A 433 -13.83 13.48 22.60
C LYS A 433 -15.01 12.58 22.91
N ILE A 434 -15.08 11.40 22.27
CA ILE A 434 -16.16 10.43 22.50
C ILE A 434 -16.14 9.90 23.93
N ASN A 435 -14.95 9.69 24.51
CA ASN A 435 -14.79 9.21 25.89
C ASN A 435 -14.83 10.34 26.95
N GLY A 436 -15.08 11.59 26.56
CA GLY A 436 -15.12 12.73 27.47
C GLY A 436 -13.76 13.15 28.04
N ASN A 437 -12.65 12.64 27.47
CA ASN A 437 -11.28 12.95 27.93
C ASN A 437 -10.73 14.27 27.37
N SER A 438 -11.41 14.89 26.43
CA SER A 438 -11.14 16.25 25.97
C SER A 438 -12.43 16.89 25.46
N LEU A 439 -12.56 18.19 25.69
CA LEU A 439 -13.64 19.01 25.11
C LEU A 439 -13.09 19.78 23.90
N PRO A 440 -13.96 20.19 22.96
CA PRO A 440 -13.54 21.10 21.90
C PRO A 440 -12.93 22.37 22.52
N ALA A 441 -11.76 22.78 22.03
CA ALA A 441 -11.26 24.11 22.34
C ALA A 441 -12.20 25.14 21.68
N VAL A 442 -12.65 26.11 22.47
CA VAL A 442 -13.48 27.22 22.00
C VAL A 442 -12.58 28.28 21.40
#